data_d6b5fcae911517d9747e1e6ce133b3c0
#
_entry.id   d6b5fcae911517d9747e1e6ce133b3c0
#
_cell.length_a   1.000
_cell.length_b   1.000
_cell.length_c   1.000
_cell.angle_alpha   90.00
_cell.angle_beta   90.00
_cell.angle_gamma   90.00
#
_symmetry.space_group_name_H-M   'P 1'
#
loop_
_entity.id
_entity.type
_entity.pdbx_description
1 polymer ?
#
loop_
_entity_poly.entity_id
_entity_poly.type
_entity_poly.pdbx_seq_one_letter_code
_entity_poly.pdbx_strand_id
1 'polypeptide(L)'
;PPVVANAVLCSGNKINYYDDVDWVGSSYILHDFGDYKIIDSAQQLSKNQFIDQANDQDLMVFSFYPTKPVGSCDGGMIVSNDKSKIDRLRILSRNGMSLEKDSWDRSILLPGWKMYMNSIQASIAMENFQRLPEKTRRYEEIKAQYNEAFGLNNVSNHLYRITVDNNDKFLKIMSDKGIQCGVHYRAVHQMNCYKLPDVYLPKSERESSTTASIPFHEKLTDDQVEYIIKEVKDHVITP
;
A
#
# COMPACT_ATOMS: atom_id res chain seq x y z
N PRO A 1 -6.87 1.86 -4.16
CA PRO A 1 -7.61 0.73 -3.56
C PRO A 1 -8.87 1.18 -2.83
N PRO A 2 -9.93 0.35 -2.76
CA PRO A 2 -11.20 0.73 -2.12
C PRO A 2 -11.08 1.19 -0.66
N VAL A 3 -10.10 0.68 0.07
CA VAL A 3 -9.86 1.04 1.48
C VAL A 3 -9.61 2.54 1.67
N VAL A 4 -8.95 3.19 0.73
CA VAL A 4 -8.70 4.65 0.78
C VAL A 4 -10.01 5.41 0.56
N ALA A 5 -10.80 5.02 -0.45
CA ALA A 5 -12.12 5.60 -0.69
C ALA A 5 -13.04 5.42 0.52
N ASN A 6 -13.04 4.23 1.14
CA ASN A 6 -13.79 3.97 2.37
C ASN A 6 -13.34 4.87 3.52
N ALA A 7 -12.04 5.04 3.74
CA ALA A 7 -11.53 5.90 4.80
C ALA A 7 -12.01 7.35 4.65
N VAL A 8 -12.01 7.88 3.42
CA VAL A 8 -12.52 9.22 3.12
C VAL A 8 -14.02 9.32 3.41
N LEU A 9 -14.83 8.37 2.93
CA LEU A 9 -16.29 8.41 3.13
C LEU A 9 -16.68 8.19 4.60
N CYS A 10 -16.06 7.21 5.27
CA CYS A 10 -16.35 6.91 6.68
C CYS A 10 -15.92 8.04 7.64
N SER A 11 -15.01 8.91 7.21
CA SER A 11 -14.68 10.14 7.96
C SER A 11 -15.61 11.32 7.69
N GLY A 12 -16.69 11.12 6.93
CA GLY A 12 -17.68 12.16 6.59
C GLY A 12 -17.23 13.11 5.48
N ASN A 13 -16.14 12.79 4.78
CA ASN A 13 -15.61 13.59 3.68
C ASN A 13 -16.13 13.14 2.32
N LYS A 14 -15.88 13.95 1.30
CA LYS A 14 -16.19 13.65 -0.10
C LYS A 14 -14.94 13.18 -0.82
N ILE A 15 -15.11 12.20 -1.72
CA ILE A 15 -14.01 11.75 -2.58
C ILE A 15 -13.80 12.76 -3.69
N ASN A 16 -12.54 13.09 -3.95
CA ASN A 16 -12.08 13.74 -5.15
C ASN A 16 -11.08 12.82 -5.87
N TYR A 17 -11.30 12.59 -7.15
CA TYR A 17 -10.46 11.70 -7.94
C TYR A 17 -9.46 12.47 -8.79
N TYR A 18 -8.24 11.94 -8.86
CA TYR A 18 -7.19 12.41 -9.77
C TYR A 18 -6.80 11.27 -10.71
N ASP A 19 -6.55 11.60 -11.97
CA ASP A 19 -6.11 10.64 -12.98
C ASP A 19 -4.58 10.44 -12.92
N ASP A 20 -4.12 9.94 -11.77
CA ASP A 20 -2.73 9.63 -11.48
C ASP A 20 -2.58 8.13 -11.21
N VAL A 21 -1.61 7.50 -11.85
CA VAL A 21 -1.34 6.05 -11.76
C VAL A 21 0.09 5.74 -11.32
N ASP A 22 0.95 6.74 -11.22
CA ASP A 22 2.39 6.56 -10.97
C ASP A 22 2.71 6.26 -9.50
N TRP A 23 1.75 6.48 -8.60
CA TRP A 23 1.89 6.26 -7.16
C TRP A 23 1.90 4.78 -6.74
N VAL A 24 1.44 3.87 -7.59
CA VAL A 24 1.30 2.45 -7.22
C VAL A 24 2.66 1.82 -6.94
N GLY A 25 2.83 1.29 -5.74
CA GLY A 25 4.11 0.74 -5.26
C GLY A 25 5.04 1.76 -4.59
N SER A 26 4.60 3.01 -4.46
CA SER A 26 5.34 4.10 -3.81
C SER A 26 4.53 4.78 -2.69
N SER A 27 5.06 5.87 -2.14
CA SER A 27 4.32 6.83 -1.31
C SER A 27 3.70 7.92 -2.17
N TYR A 28 2.56 8.46 -1.73
CA TYR A 28 1.93 9.59 -2.40
C TYR A 28 1.20 10.49 -1.39
N ILE A 29 0.98 11.75 -1.78
CA ILE A 29 0.20 12.69 -0.98
C ILE A 29 -1.28 12.35 -1.17
N LEU A 30 -1.89 11.82 -0.11
CA LEU A 30 -3.33 11.52 -0.09
C LEU A 30 -4.14 12.81 -0.01
N HIS A 31 -3.72 13.75 0.83
CA HIS A 31 -4.34 15.07 0.94
C HIS A 31 -3.37 16.11 1.48
N ASP A 32 -3.47 17.33 0.95
CA ASP A 32 -2.71 18.51 1.39
C ASP A 32 -3.68 19.50 2.05
N PHE A 33 -3.48 19.76 3.34
CA PHE A 33 -4.27 20.73 4.12
C PHE A 33 -3.64 22.13 4.14
N GLY A 34 -2.52 22.32 3.45
CA GLY A 34 -1.72 23.55 3.48
C GLY A 34 -0.68 23.52 4.61
N ASP A 35 -1.12 23.45 5.86
CA ASP A 35 -0.24 23.41 7.02
C ASP A 35 0.44 22.05 7.22
N TYR A 36 -0.15 20.99 6.74
CA TYR A 36 0.39 19.61 6.79
C TYR A 36 -0.23 18.73 5.72
N LYS A 37 0.40 17.61 5.45
CA LYS A 37 -0.06 16.61 4.49
C LYS A 37 -0.33 15.28 5.17
N ILE A 38 -1.26 14.52 4.58
CA ILE A 38 -1.37 13.08 4.82
C ILE A 38 -0.67 12.37 3.66
N ILE A 39 0.37 11.61 3.97
CA ILE A 39 1.17 10.84 3.01
C ILE A 39 0.82 9.36 3.21
N ASP A 40 0.25 8.74 2.19
CA ASP A 40 -0.01 7.30 2.20
C ASP A 40 1.27 6.56 1.76
N SER A 41 1.88 5.85 2.68
CA SER A 41 3.05 5.00 2.49
C SER A 41 2.72 3.52 2.73
N ALA A 42 1.47 3.13 2.53
CA ALA A 42 1.03 1.74 2.73
C ALA A 42 1.72 0.73 1.78
N GLN A 43 2.40 1.19 0.74
CA GLN A 43 3.05 0.36 -0.26
C GLN A 43 4.58 0.51 -0.29
N GLN A 44 5.12 1.39 0.52
CA GLN A 44 6.56 1.63 0.60
C GLN A 44 7.00 1.73 2.06
N LEU A 45 8.13 1.09 2.37
CA LEU A 45 8.81 1.28 3.64
C LEU A 45 10.32 1.22 3.40
N SER A 46 11.01 2.32 3.68
CA SER A 46 12.45 2.45 3.54
C SER A 46 13.09 3.16 4.75
N LYS A 47 14.40 3.00 4.89
CA LYS A 47 15.16 3.70 5.94
C LYS A 47 15.03 5.22 5.74
N ASN A 48 14.82 5.96 6.83
CA ASN A 48 14.70 7.43 6.87
C ASN A 48 13.53 8.01 6.05
N GLN A 49 12.59 7.20 5.60
CA GLN A 49 11.56 7.61 4.65
C GLN A 49 10.78 8.85 5.09
N PHE A 50 10.41 8.96 6.38
CA PHE A 50 9.72 10.15 6.88
C PHE A 50 10.60 11.40 6.77
N ILE A 51 11.89 11.28 7.13
CA ILE A 51 12.85 12.40 7.07
C ILE A 51 13.05 12.89 5.64
N ASP A 52 13.10 11.95 4.68
CA ASP A 52 13.41 12.24 3.28
C ASP A 52 12.19 12.73 2.48
N GLN A 53 10.96 12.39 2.90
CA GLN A 53 9.74 12.58 2.09
C GLN A 53 8.67 13.46 2.76
N ALA A 54 8.82 13.82 4.03
CA ALA A 54 7.81 14.55 4.80
C ALA A 54 8.39 15.74 5.54
N ASN A 55 7.53 16.71 5.88
CA ASN A 55 7.85 17.78 6.82
C ASN A 55 7.47 17.36 8.25
N ASP A 56 7.97 18.06 9.25
CA ASP A 56 7.73 17.76 10.67
C ASP A 56 6.24 17.68 11.04
N GLN A 57 5.40 18.48 10.38
CA GLN A 57 3.96 18.56 10.64
C GLN A 57 3.14 17.50 9.90
N ASP A 58 3.74 16.82 8.92
CA ASP A 58 3.04 15.84 8.09
C ASP A 58 2.72 14.56 8.87
N LEU A 59 1.73 13.82 8.38
CA LEU A 59 1.34 12.51 8.87
C LEU A 59 1.63 11.46 7.80
N MET A 60 2.59 10.58 8.03
CA MET A 60 2.89 9.47 7.13
C MET A 60 2.26 8.18 7.65
N VAL A 61 1.47 7.51 6.79
CA VAL A 61 0.66 6.35 7.15
C VAL A 61 1.25 5.08 6.53
N PHE A 62 1.53 4.09 7.35
CA PHE A 62 2.02 2.77 6.96
C PHE A 62 0.97 1.70 7.24
N SER A 63 0.90 0.69 6.37
CA SER A 63 0.04 -0.48 6.54
C SER A 63 0.87 -1.71 6.92
N PHE A 64 0.36 -2.49 7.86
CA PHE A 64 0.88 -3.80 8.24
C PHE A 64 -0.06 -4.94 7.85
N TYR A 65 -0.88 -4.72 6.81
CA TYR A 65 -1.63 -5.79 6.19
C TYR A 65 -0.68 -6.93 5.75
N PRO A 66 -1.06 -8.21 5.80
CA PRO A 66 -0.14 -9.35 5.61
C PRO A 66 0.74 -9.30 4.38
N THR A 67 0.28 -8.71 3.28
CA THR A 67 1.02 -8.62 2.01
C THR A 67 1.94 -7.41 1.91
N LYS A 68 2.02 -6.56 2.95
CA LYS A 68 2.83 -5.35 2.94
C LYS A 68 4.31 -5.65 3.24
N PRO A 69 5.24 -4.72 2.94
CA PRO A 69 6.67 -4.91 3.20
C PRO A 69 6.97 -5.36 4.64
N VAL A 70 6.29 -4.76 5.62
CA VAL A 70 6.23 -5.25 7.01
C VAL A 70 4.82 -5.75 7.27
N GLY A 71 4.55 -7.01 6.88
CA GLY A 71 3.25 -7.63 7.12
C GLY A 71 3.08 -8.08 8.55
N SER A 72 1.86 -7.95 9.08
CA SER A 72 1.39 -8.58 10.32
C SER A 72 0.06 -9.27 10.03
N CYS A 73 -0.66 -9.71 11.05
CA CYS A 73 -2.04 -10.21 10.88
C CYS A 73 -2.97 -9.10 10.39
N ASP A 74 -2.73 -7.87 10.83
CA ASP A 74 -3.35 -6.61 10.40
C ASP A 74 -2.67 -5.46 11.15
N GLY A 75 -3.08 -4.20 10.88
CA GLY A 75 -2.62 -3.03 11.59
C GLY A 75 -1.95 -1.99 10.70
N GLY A 76 -1.35 -1.01 11.36
CA GLY A 76 -0.65 0.09 10.70
C GLY A 76 0.00 1.02 11.70
N MET A 77 0.69 2.02 11.19
CA MET A 77 1.36 3.05 11.99
C MET A 77 1.20 4.41 11.32
N ILE A 78 1.06 5.45 12.14
CA ILE A 78 1.17 6.84 11.72
C ILE A 78 2.42 7.42 12.35
N VAL A 79 3.24 8.08 11.55
CA VAL A 79 4.49 8.73 11.96
C VAL A 79 4.38 10.23 11.71
N SER A 80 4.85 11.03 12.66
CA SER A 80 4.98 12.48 12.56
C SER A 80 5.98 12.97 13.64
N ASN A 81 6.62 14.11 13.39
CA ASN A 81 7.37 14.83 14.43
C ASN A 81 6.46 15.78 15.24
N ASP A 82 5.22 16.00 14.82
CA ASP A 82 4.24 16.75 15.60
C ASP A 82 3.65 15.90 16.74
N LYS A 83 4.25 16.06 17.92
CA LYS A 83 3.81 15.34 19.12
C LYS A 83 2.33 15.59 19.46
N SER A 84 1.83 16.79 19.22
CA SER A 84 0.42 17.15 19.54
C SER A 84 -0.55 16.35 18.70
N LYS A 85 -0.30 16.25 17.38
CA LYS A 85 -1.11 15.42 16.47
C LYS A 85 -1.05 13.95 16.84
N ILE A 86 0.16 13.44 17.14
CA ILE A 86 0.34 12.03 17.54
C ILE A 86 -0.39 11.72 18.87
N ASP A 87 -0.31 12.57 19.85
CA ASP A 87 -1.00 12.35 21.13
C ASP A 87 -2.53 12.39 20.93
N ARG A 88 -3.04 13.32 20.11
CA ARG A 88 -4.46 13.36 19.73
C ARG A 88 -4.90 12.08 19.02
N LEU A 89 -4.11 11.58 18.06
CA LEU A 89 -4.41 10.34 17.33
C LEU A 89 -4.39 9.11 18.27
N ARG A 90 -3.48 9.08 19.25
CA ARG A 90 -3.45 8.03 20.29
C ARG A 90 -4.71 8.04 21.15
N ILE A 91 -5.18 9.21 21.56
CA ILE A 91 -6.45 9.37 22.28
C ILE A 91 -7.58 8.85 21.42
N LEU A 92 -7.70 9.32 20.18
CA LEU A 92 -8.73 8.91 19.23
C LEU A 92 -8.76 7.40 19.00
N SER A 93 -7.61 6.78 18.79
CA SER A 93 -7.50 5.33 18.52
C SER A 93 -7.80 4.46 19.75
N ARG A 94 -7.88 5.05 20.94
CA ARG A 94 -8.13 4.38 22.23
C ARG A 94 -9.47 4.77 22.84
N ASN A 95 -10.51 4.83 22.05
CA ASN A 95 -11.86 5.21 22.48
C ASN A 95 -11.97 6.64 23.05
N GLY A 96 -11.06 7.53 22.74
CA GLY A 96 -11.03 8.89 23.30
C GLY A 96 -10.51 8.99 24.72
N MET A 97 -9.88 7.93 25.25
CA MET A 97 -9.38 7.88 26.63
C MET A 97 -8.13 8.74 26.81
N SER A 98 -8.00 9.39 27.97
CA SER A 98 -6.76 10.09 28.36
C SER A 98 -5.54 9.16 28.34
N LEU A 99 -4.35 9.77 28.15
CA LEU A 99 -3.08 9.04 28.12
C LEU A 99 -2.44 8.89 29.51
N GLU A 100 -3.09 9.37 30.56
CA GLU A 100 -2.59 9.29 31.94
C GLU A 100 -2.47 7.83 32.38
N LYS A 101 -1.29 7.50 32.96
CA LYS A 101 -0.95 6.11 33.30
C LYS A 101 -1.51 5.63 34.63
N ASP A 102 -1.74 6.55 35.57
CA ASP A 102 -1.92 6.21 36.98
C ASP A 102 -3.37 6.35 37.46
N SER A 103 -4.31 6.61 36.55
CA SER A 103 -5.73 6.74 36.91
C SER A 103 -6.50 5.47 36.60
N TRP A 104 -7.17 4.92 37.61
CA TRP A 104 -8.17 3.87 37.45
C TRP A 104 -9.47 4.42 36.81
N ASP A 105 -9.69 5.72 36.98
CA ASP A 105 -10.80 6.46 36.38
C ASP A 105 -10.29 7.16 35.11
N ARG A 106 -10.37 6.44 33.99
CA ARG A 106 -9.93 6.94 32.68
C ARG A 106 -10.94 7.94 32.16
N SER A 107 -10.57 9.20 32.12
CA SER A 107 -11.38 10.26 31.51
C SER A 107 -11.51 10.06 30.01
N ILE A 108 -12.74 10.18 29.49
CA ILE A 108 -13.01 10.23 28.05
C ILE A 108 -12.95 11.71 27.65
N LEU A 109 -11.95 12.05 26.84
CA LEU A 109 -11.70 13.44 26.42
C LEU A 109 -12.48 13.85 25.17
N LEU A 110 -12.80 12.86 24.30
CA LEU A 110 -13.54 13.05 23.05
C LEU A 110 -14.07 11.70 22.56
N PRO A 111 -15.07 11.69 21.67
CA PRO A 111 -15.46 10.46 20.97
C PRO A 111 -14.29 9.90 20.13
N GLY A 112 -14.05 8.60 20.22
CA GLY A 112 -12.95 7.93 19.53
C GLY A 112 -13.32 6.52 19.09
N TRP A 113 -12.31 5.82 18.58
CA TRP A 113 -12.44 4.47 18.04
C TRP A 113 -11.53 3.49 18.76
N LYS A 114 -11.83 2.22 18.67
CA LYS A 114 -10.93 1.14 19.07
C LYS A 114 -10.08 0.73 17.86
N MET A 115 -9.04 1.50 17.57
CA MET A 115 -8.16 1.34 16.39
C MET A 115 -6.69 1.25 16.81
N TYR A 116 -6.36 0.28 17.67
CA TYR A 116 -4.97 0.03 18.09
C TYR A 116 -4.61 -1.44 17.91
N MET A 117 -3.37 -1.68 17.55
CA MET A 117 -2.82 -3.01 17.42
C MET A 117 -2.76 -3.71 18.80
N ASN A 118 -3.09 -5.00 18.83
CA ASN A 118 -2.83 -5.82 20.00
C ASN A 118 -1.37 -6.31 20.03
N SER A 119 -0.95 -6.89 21.16
CA SER A 119 0.43 -7.34 21.36
C SER A 119 0.88 -8.43 20.38
N ILE A 120 -0.03 -9.30 19.93
CA ILE A 120 0.28 -10.36 18.95
C ILE A 120 0.59 -9.73 17.59
N GLN A 121 -0.27 -8.84 17.11
CA GLN A 121 -0.04 -8.10 15.86
C GLN A 121 1.27 -7.31 15.91
N ALA A 122 1.50 -6.61 17.02
CA ALA A 122 2.73 -5.82 17.20
C ALA A 122 3.99 -6.70 17.22
N SER A 123 3.95 -7.87 17.87
CA SER A 123 5.08 -8.80 17.90
C SER A 123 5.42 -9.36 16.52
N ILE A 124 4.41 -9.72 15.73
CA ILE A 124 4.61 -10.19 14.36
C ILE A 124 5.17 -9.08 13.47
N ALA A 125 4.63 -7.84 13.59
CA ALA A 125 5.15 -6.69 12.87
C ALA A 125 6.62 -6.39 13.22
N MET A 126 6.99 -6.46 14.50
CA MET A 126 8.37 -6.25 14.96
C MET A 126 9.32 -7.29 14.38
N GLU A 127 8.96 -8.57 14.40
CA GLU A 127 9.76 -9.64 13.80
C GLU A 127 9.97 -9.41 12.30
N ASN A 128 8.91 -9.09 11.56
CA ASN A 128 8.99 -8.79 10.13
C ASN A 128 9.77 -7.51 9.83
N PHE A 129 9.72 -6.53 10.73
CA PHE A 129 10.50 -5.30 10.60
C PHE A 129 12.00 -5.56 10.77
N GLN A 130 12.39 -6.41 11.74
CA GLN A 130 13.80 -6.79 11.92
C GLN A 130 14.36 -7.54 10.70
N ARG A 131 13.52 -8.33 10.01
CA ARG A 131 13.88 -9.07 8.79
C ARG A 131 13.80 -8.23 7.52
N LEU A 132 13.33 -6.99 7.59
CA LEU A 132 13.13 -6.14 6.41
C LEU A 132 14.41 -5.98 5.55
N PRO A 133 15.63 -5.81 6.09
CA PRO A 133 16.84 -5.72 5.25
C PRO A 133 17.11 -6.99 4.42
N GLU A 134 16.88 -8.17 4.97
CA GLU A 134 17.02 -9.45 4.27
C GLU A 134 15.95 -9.59 3.16
N LYS A 135 14.70 -9.29 3.50
CA LYS A 135 13.58 -9.29 2.53
C LYS A 135 13.85 -8.31 1.39
N THR A 136 14.30 -7.09 1.70
CA THR A 136 14.61 -6.07 0.70
C THR A 136 15.69 -6.56 -0.27
N ARG A 137 16.76 -7.19 0.22
CA ARG A 137 17.79 -7.76 -0.65
C ARG A 137 17.21 -8.78 -1.63
N ARG A 138 16.35 -9.69 -1.16
CA ARG A 138 15.72 -10.69 -2.03
C ARG A 138 14.76 -10.05 -3.04
N TYR A 139 14.02 -9.03 -2.66
CA TYR A 139 13.19 -8.25 -3.60
C TYR A 139 14.04 -7.59 -4.70
N GLU A 140 15.19 -7.02 -4.35
CA GLU A 140 16.10 -6.41 -5.34
C GLU A 140 16.66 -7.47 -6.33
N GLU A 141 17.01 -8.67 -5.85
CA GLU A 141 17.48 -9.78 -6.70
C GLU A 141 16.41 -10.21 -7.70
N ILE A 142 15.19 -10.48 -7.24
CA ILE A 142 14.08 -10.88 -8.12
C ILE A 142 13.72 -9.74 -9.09
N LYS A 143 13.66 -8.52 -8.59
CA LYS A 143 13.34 -7.33 -9.39
C LYS A 143 14.36 -7.13 -10.53
N ALA A 144 15.64 -7.31 -10.25
CA ALA A 144 16.70 -7.22 -11.28
C ALA A 144 16.49 -8.26 -12.39
N GLN A 145 16.18 -9.51 -12.03
CA GLN A 145 15.91 -10.57 -13.01
C GLN A 145 14.66 -10.25 -13.87
N TYR A 146 13.59 -9.80 -13.25
CA TYR A 146 12.36 -9.41 -13.95
C TYR A 146 12.58 -8.19 -14.86
N ASN A 147 13.28 -7.16 -14.37
CA ASN A 147 13.60 -5.96 -15.16
C ASN A 147 14.42 -6.32 -16.41
N GLU A 148 15.44 -7.16 -16.26
CA GLU A 148 16.25 -7.65 -17.39
C GLU A 148 15.42 -8.47 -18.37
N ALA A 149 14.63 -9.43 -17.86
CA ALA A 149 13.86 -10.34 -18.71
C ALA A 149 12.75 -9.67 -19.51
N PHE A 150 12.13 -8.62 -18.94
CA PHE A 150 10.99 -7.93 -19.53
C PHE A 150 11.34 -6.58 -20.15
N GLY A 151 12.58 -6.11 -20.03
CA GLY A 151 12.98 -4.79 -20.52
C GLY A 151 12.29 -3.64 -19.78
N LEU A 152 11.99 -3.82 -18.49
CA LEU A 152 11.28 -2.84 -17.64
C LEU A 152 12.22 -2.25 -16.58
N ASN A 153 11.78 -1.15 -15.97
CA ASN A 153 12.48 -0.53 -14.84
C ASN A 153 11.51 -0.35 -13.66
N ASN A 154 11.08 -1.46 -13.04
CA ASN A 154 10.27 -1.40 -11.83
C ASN A 154 11.19 -1.09 -10.62
N VAL A 155 10.79 -0.11 -9.81
CA VAL A 155 11.55 0.32 -8.61
C VAL A 155 10.87 -0.09 -7.30
N SER A 156 9.62 -0.55 -7.35
CA SER A 156 8.86 -0.95 -6.17
C SER A 156 9.41 -2.23 -5.52
N ASN A 157 9.42 -2.28 -4.19
CA ASN A 157 9.67 -3.48 -3.38
C ASN A 157 8.37 -4.07 -2.78
N HIS A 158 7.22 -3.72 -3.36
CA HIS A 158 5.93 -4.25 -2.91
C HIS A 158 5.17 -4.98 -4.02
N LEU A 159 5.15 -4.42 -5.23
CA LEU A 159 4.44 -4.98 -6.38
C LEU A 159 5.37 -4.99 -7.59
N TYR A 160 5.36 -6.08 -8.37
CA TYR A 160 5.94 -6.08 -9.70
C TYR A 160 4.81 -6.04 -10.72
N ARG A 161 4.66 -4.89 -11.38
CA ARG A 161 3.58 -4.62 -12.34
C ARG A 161 4.11 -4.67 -13.77
N ILE A 162 3.31 -5.26 -14.63
CA ILE A 162 3.56 -5.33 -16.08
C ILE A 162 2.34 -4.80 -16.82
N THR A 163 2.53 -4.31 -18.02
CA THR A 163 1.46 -3.96 -18.95
C THR A 163 1.19 -5.15 -19.88
N VAL A 164 -0.07 -5.51 -20.03
CA VAL A 164 -0.55 -6.58 -20.92
C VAL A 164 -1.73 -6.06 -21.76
N ASP A 165 -2.06 -6.74 -22.82
CA ASP A 165 -3.13 -6.33 -23.73
C ASP A 165 -4.51 -6.33 -23.02
N ASN A 166 -4.80 -7.37 -22.25
CA ASN A 166 -6.02 -7.50 -21.45
C ASN A 166 -5.71 -8.30 -20.17
N ASN A 167 -5.83 -7.67 -19.02
CA ASN A 167 -5.44 -8.31 -17.77
C ASN A 167 -6.37 -9.46 -17.35
N ASP A 168 -7.67 -9.42 -17.63
CA ASP A 168 -8.57 -10.52 -17.27
C ASP A 168 -8.22 -11.78 -18.06
N LYS A 169 -7.93 -11.64 -19.35
CA LYS A 169 -7.45 -12.75 -20.19
C LYS A 169 -6.10 -13.27 -19.72
N PHE A 170 -5.16 -12.36 -19.43
CA PHE A 170 -3.84 -12.71 -18.92
C PHE A 170 -3.91 -13.45 -17.58
N LEU A 171 -4.68 -12.96 -16.62
CA LEU A 171 -4.85 -13.62 -15.32
C LEU A 171 -5.36 -15.05 -15.46
N LYS A 172 -6.31 -15.28 -16.38
CA LYS A 172 -6.84 -16.63 -16.64
C LYS A 172 -5.76 -17.54 -17.21
N ILE A 173 -5.01 -17.09 -18.21
CA ILE A 173 -3.91 -17.87 -18.80
C ILE A 173 -2.85 -18.21 -17.75
N MET A 174 -2.47 -17.26 -16.90
CA MET A 174 -1.48 -17.49 -15.84
C MET A 174 -2.02 -18.43 -14.76
N SER A 175 -3.28 -18.32 -14.40
CA SER A 175 -3.94 -19.23 -13.46
C SER A 175 -3.91 -20.68 -13.94
N ASP A 176 -4.18 -20.92 -15.23
CA ASP A 176 -4.11 -22.25 -15.85
C ASP A 176 -2.70 -22.85 -15.82
N LYS A 177 -1.67 -22.01 -15.71
CA LYS A 177 -0.25 -22.37 -15.53
C LYS A 177 0.20 -22.43 -14.06
N GLY A 178 -0.71 -22.27 -13.10
CA GLY A 178 -0.42 -22.26 -11.68
C GLY A 178 0.29 -20.98 -11.18
N ILE A 179 0.26 -19.90 -11.97
CA ILE A 179 0.85 -18.61 -11.60
C ILE A 179 -0.27 -17.67 -11.17
N GLN A 180 -0.32 -17.34 -9.87
CA GLN A 180 -1.33 -16.46 -9.32
C GLN A 180 -0.95 -14.99 -9.52
N CYS A 181 -1.57 -14.32 -10.47
CA CYS A 181 -1.43 -12.89 -10.73
C CYS A 181 -2.61 -12.10 -10.16
N GLY A 182 -2.47 -10.78 -10.08
CA GLY A 182 -3.52 -9.88 -9.58
C GLY A 182 -3.59 -8.57 -10.35
N VAL A 183 -4.60 -7.74 -10.03
CA VAL A 183 -4.73 -6.39 -10.59
C VAL A 183 -4.58 -5.36 -9.47
N HIS A 184 -3.54 -4.58 -9.52
CA HIS A 184 -3.28 -3.48 -8.58
C HIS A 184 -3.12 -2.16 -9.36
N TYR A 185 -4.24 -1.40 -9.57
CA TYR A 185 -5.58 -1.71 -9.00
C TYR A 185 -6.67 -1.50 -10.04
N ARG A 186 -7.87 -2.07 -9.80
CA ARG A 186 -9.06 -1.68 -10.56
C ARG A 186 -9.42 -0.23 -10.25
N ALA A 187 -9.88 0.50 -11.26
CA ALA A 187 -10.27 1.89 -11.14
C ALA A 187 -11.48 2.04 -10.20
N VAL A 188 -11.28 2.66 -9.05
CA VAL A 188 -12.28 2.75 -7.97
C VAL A 188 -13.53 3.51 -8.44
N HIS A 189 -13.37 4.59 -9.23
CA HIS A 189 -14.50 5.38 -9.74
C HIS A 189 -15.43 4.60 -10.69
N GLN A 190 -15.01 3.43 -11.19
CA GLN A 190 -15.86 2.54 -11.98
C GLN A 190 -16.69 1.58 -11.13
N MET A 191 -16.38 1.45 -9.83
CA MET A 191 -17.12 0.58 -8.92
C MET A 191 -18.41 1.26 -8.45
N ASN A 192 -19.53 0.55 -8.45
CA ASN A 192 -20.87 1.11 -8.24
C ASN A 192 -21.01 2.00 -7.00
N CYS A 193 -20.40 1.60 -5.87
CA CYS A 193 -20.50 2.34 -4.60
C CYS A 193 -19.62 3.61 -4.54
N TYR A 194 -18.71 3.80 -5.49
CA TYR A 194 -17.78 4.95 -5.54
C TYR A 194 -17.94 5.80 -6.79
N LYS A 195 -18.87 5.42 -7.66
CA LYS A 195 -19.13 6.11 -8.92
C LYS A 195 -19.68 7.51 -8.66
N LEU A 196 -19.04 8.52 -9.24
CA LEU A 196 -19.54 9.89 -9.26
C LEU A 196 -20.00 10.25 -10.68
N PRO A 197 -21.03 11.11 -10.83
CA PRO A 197 -21.41 11.63 -12.13
C PRO A 197 -20.22 12.36 -12.80
N ASP A 198 -20.13 12.25 -14.10
CA ASP A 198 -19.21 13.01 -14.95
C ASP A 198 -17.70 12.86 -14.63
N VAL A 199 -17.32 11.78 -13.94
CA VAL A 199 -15.91 11.44 -13.69
C VAL A 199 -15.41 10.52 -14.79
N TYR A 200 -14.42 11.01 -15.54
CA TYR A 200 -13.72 10.26 -16.59
C TYR A 200 -12.21 10.37 -16.36
N LEU A 201 -11.53 9.24 -16.16
CA LEU A 201 -10.12 9.14 -15.77
C LEU A 201 -9.40 8.17 -16.73
N PRO A 202 -9.05 8.60 -17.94
CA PRO A 202 -8.60 7.72 -19.02
C PRO A 202 -7.31 6.95 -18.69
N LYS A 203 -6.37 7.53 -17.96
CA LYS A 203 -5.14 6.83 -17.53
C LYS A 203 -5.49 5.71 -16.55
N SER A 204 -6.27 6.03 -15.52
CA SER A 204 -6.71 5.06 -14.50
C SER A 204 -7.56 3.94 -15.11
N GLU A 205 -8.41 4.24 -16.08
CA GLU A 205 -9.25 3.25 -16.77
C GLU A 205 -8.41 2.33 -17.65
N ARG A 206 -7.43 2.87 -18.37
CA ARG A 206 -6.47 2.09 -19.14
C ARG A 206 -5.66 1.15 -18.20
N GLU A 207 -5.04 1.69 -17.15
CA GLU A 207 -4.31 0.89 -16.17
C GLU A 207 -5.17 -0.21 -15.56
N SER A 208 -6.42 0.10 -15.23
CA SER A 208 -7.39 -0.85 -14.68
C SER A 208 -7.63 -2.07 -15.56
N SER A 209 -7.47 -1.96 -16.88
CA SER A 209 -7.73 -3.01 -17.86
C SER A 209 -6.47 -3.68 -18.42
N THR A 210 -5.32 -3.02 -18.33
CA THR A 210 -4.07 -3.49 -18.96
C THR A 210 -2.96 -3.82 -17.97
N THR A 211 -3.04 -3.43 -16.70
CA THR A 211 -2.02 -3.74 -15.73
C THR A 211 -2.28 -5.06 -15.02
N ALA A 212 -1.25 -5.88 -14.90
CA ALA A 212 -1.22 -7.07 -14.06
C ALA A 212 -0.02 -7.03 -13.11
N SER A 213 -0.20 -7.55 -11.90
CA SER A 213 0.90 -7.81 -10.97
C SER A 213 1.20 -9.30 -10.96
N ILE A 214 2.45 -9.63 -11.23
CA ILE A 214 2.96 -11.00 -11.19
C ILE A 214 3.49 -11.31 -9.78
N PRO A 215 3.69 -12.61 -9.42
CA PRO A 215 4.21 -12.98 -8.11
C PRO A 215 5.53 -12.28 -7.80
N PHE A 216 5.60 -11.61 -6.65
CA PHE A 216 6.75 -10.85 -6.21
C PHE A 216 6.83 -10.84 -4.69
N HIS A 217 7.56 -11.78 -4.11
CA HIS A 217 7.78 -11.90 -2.67
C HIS A 217 9.07 -12.67 -2.37
N GLU A 218 9.61 -12.44 -1.18
CA GLU A 218 10.92 -12.97 -0.76
C GLU A 218 11.03 -14.49 -0.69
N LYS A 219 9.90 -15.20 -0.74
CA LYS A 219 9.88 -16.69 -0.66
C LYS A 219 9.94 -17.37 -2.02
N LEU A 220 9.93 -16.62 -3.12
CA LEU A 220 10.10 -17.20 -4.45
C LEU A 220 11.50 -17.80 -4.56
N THR A 221 11.58 -19.07 -4.99
CA THR A 221 12.85 -19.71 -5.39
C THR A 221 13.29 -19.21 -6.75
N ASP A 222 14.58 -19.39 -7.08
CA ASP A 222 15.09 -18.99 -8.39
C ASP A 222 14.40 -19.76 -9.52
N ASP A 223 14.16 -21.07 -9.36
CA ASP A 223 13.41 -21.88 -10.32
C ASP A 223 11.98 -21.34 -10.56
N GLN A 224 11.31 -20.85 -9.50
CA GLN A 224 10.00 -20.22 -9.63
C GLN A 224 10.08 -18.89 -10.36
N VAL A 225 11.10 -18.08 -10.10
CA VAL A 225 11.34 -16.81 -10.81
C VAL A 225 11.59 -17.07 -12.29
N GLU A 226 12.45 -18.02 -12.65
CA GLU A 226 12.72 -18.43 -14.03
C GLU A 226 11.45 -18.95 -14.73
N TYR A 227 10.66 -19.77 -14.04
CA TYR A 227 9.38 -20.25 -14.57
C TYR A 227 8.41 -19.11 -14.84
N ILE A 228 8.26 -18.16 -13.92
CA ILE A 228 7.40 -16.99 -14.10
C ILE A 228 7.90 -16.16 -15.30
N ILE A 229 9.19 -15.90 -15.41
CA ILE A 229 9.78 -15.16 -16.54
C ILE A 229 9.41 -15.84 -17.86
N LYS A 230 9.63 -17.15 -17.95
CA LYS A 230 9.34 -17.93 -19.16
C LYS A 230 7.89 -17.82 -19.60
N GLU A 231 6.96 -17.96 -18.66
CA GLU A 231 5.53 -18.01 -18.97
C GLU A 231 4.90 -16.63 -19.18
N VAL A 232 5.51 -15.55 -18.64
CA VAL A 232 4.98 -14.17 -18.70
C VAL A 232 5.55 -13.38 -19.88
N LYS A 233 6.79 -13.64 -20.30
CA LYS A 233 7.57 -12.81 -21.22
C LYS A 233 6.82 -12.43 -22.49
N ASP A 234 6.14 -13.38 -23.13
CA ASP A 234 5.44 -13.16 -24.42
C ASP A 234 4.16 -12.33 -24.31
N HIS A 235 3.74 -12.01 -23.07
CA HIS A 235 2.54 -11.22 -22.79
C HIS A 235 2.84 -9.77 -22.38
N VAL A 236 4.11 -9.45 -22.10
CA VAL A 236 4.52 -8.11 -21.64
C VAL A 236 4.55 -7.14 -22.80
N ILE A 237 3.83 -6.04 -22.66
CA ILE A 237 3.92 -4.90 -23.56
C ILE A 237 4.97 -3.95 -23.00
N THR A 238 6.09 -3.83 -23.68
CA THR A 238 7.11 -2.82 -23.37
C THR A 238 6.67 -1.45 -23.89
N PRO A 239 6.98 -0.37 -23.15
CA PRO A 239 6.64 1.01 -23.54
C PRO A 239 7.22 1.41 -24.89
#